data_04cd50afefaf019fd3cc69d114e3672d
#
_entry.id   04cd50afefaf019fd3cc69d114e3672d
#
_cell.length_a   1.000
_cell.length_b   1.000
_cell.length_c   1.000
_cell.angle_alpha   90.00
_cell.angle_beta   90.00
_cell.angle_gamma   90.00
#
_symmetry.space_group_name_H-M   'P 1'
#
loop_
_entity.id
_entity.type
_entity.pdbx_description
1 polymer ?
#
loop_
_entity_poly.entity_id
_entity_poly.type
_entity_poly.pdbx_seq_one_letter_code
_entity_poly.pdbx_strand_id
1 'polypeptide(L)'
;MYQDFESELSWAMRHMPRTRAAVAALPDLHGVRLACNMHLDLKMAPLVAGLLDKGAAIFLTTCNPTTVQNDVVAWLERRGAQAYAWRDMNAGEWSESFDRALAWRPTHLCEMGADLTTRLHQSPNGPQIVAGLEATGSGISRLNGVAPRYPIFNWDDLPVKEGLHNRHMVGLTAWHTFFQTTHLTLHEKRVLVIGYGLVGQGTAAAARAYGGQVMVAEIDPARALQARYDGWQVVDLASAVAQADVIATATGAKNVLSAQHLQQAQDGVFILNVGHVAEEIDVGFLKSLPHHEPMPYVNAYQLNE
;
A
#
# COMPACT_ATOMS: atom_id res chain seq x y z
N MET A 1 -11.55 -8.11 24.99
CA MET A 1 -12.97 -7.85 24.67
C MET A 1 -13.00 -7.61 23.17
N TYR A 2 -13.45 -8.59 22.39
CA TYR A 2 -13.63 -8.40 20.95
C TYR A 2 -14.74 -7.36 20.78
N GLN A 3 -14.39 -6.18 20.25
CA GLN A 3 -15.40 -5.25 19.80
C GLN A 3 -16.09 -5.89 18.60
N ASP A 4 -17.40 -5.89 18.60
CA ASP A 4 -18.21 -6.36 17.49
C ASP A 4 -18.01 -5.39 16.31
N PHE A 5 -18.00 -5.91 15.09
CA PHE A 5 -17.79 -5.15 13.86
C PHE A 5 -18.72 -3.93 13.73
N GLU A 6 -19.98 -4.07 14.15
CA GLU A 6 -20.95 -2.95 14.10
C GLU A 6 -20.53 -1.79 15.00
N SER A 7 -19.93 -2.07 16.15
CA SER A 7 -19.39 -1.05 17.06
C SER A 7 -18.18 -0.34 16.44
N GLU A 8 -17.27 -1.07 15.82
CA GLU A 8 -16.10 -0.51 15.15
C GLU A 8 -16.50 0.34 13.92
N LEU A 9 -17.46 -0.16 13.14
CA LEU A 9 -18.02 0.55 12.00
C LEU A 9 -18.71 1.85 12.43
N SER A 10 -19.57 1.78 13.46
CA SER A 10 -20.25 2.96 14.02
C SER A 10 -19.23 4.00 14.50
N TRP A 11 -18.16 3.55 15.15
CA TRP A 11 -17.04 4.41 15.55
C TRP A 11 -16.37 5.06 14.34
N ALA A 12 -15.98 4.31 13.32
CA ALA A 12 -15.37 4.85 12.11
C ALA A 12 -16.27 5.86 11.40
N MET A 13 -17.55 5.51 11.22
CA MET A 13 -18.56 6.41 10.62
C MET A 13 -18.68 7.73 11.39
N ARG A 14 -18.67 7.67 12.72
CA ARG A 14 -18.77 8.84 13.58
C ARG A 14 -17.53 9.74 13.50
N HIS A 15 -16.33 9.15 13.45
CA HIS A 15 -15.07 9.86 13.55
C HIS A 15 -14.43 10.25 12.20
N MET A 16 -15.16 10.06 11.08
CA MET A 16 -14.77 10.53 9.76
C MET A 16 -15.71 11.63 9.21
N PRO A 17 -15.91 12.75 9.94
CA PRO A 17 -16.89 13.77 9.54
C PRO A 17 -16.55 14.47 8.22
N ARG A 18 -15.24 14.60 7.89
CA ARG A 18 -14.81 15.23 6.64
C ARG A 18 -15.15 14.37 5.42
N THR A 19 -14.94 13.06 5.49
CA THR A 19 -15.33 12.11 4.43
C THR A 19 -16.84 12.17 4.21
N ARG A 20 -17.62 12.11 5.28
CA ARG A 20 -19.09 12.22 5.20
C ARG A 20 -19.55 13.54 4.58
N ALA A 21 -18.96 14.66 5.00
CA ALA A 21 -19.28 15.97 4.44
C ALA A 21 -18.93 16.07 2.95
N ALA A 22 -17.75 15.53 2.55
CA ALA A 22 -17.33 15.52 1.15
C ALA A 22 -18.29 14.70 0.29
N VAL A 23 -18.66 13.50 0.74
CA VAL A 23 -19.62 12.65 0.02
C VAL A 23 -21.01 13.30 -0.02
N ALA A 24 -21.47 13.91 1.08
CA ALA A 24 -22.75 14.60 1.12
C ALA A 24 -22.83 15.76 0.10
N ALA A 25 -21.71 16.42 -0.18
CA ALA A 25 -21.58 17.49 -1.16
C ALA A 25 -21.54 17.01 -2.63
N LEU A 26 -21.38 15.71 -2.88
CA LEU A 26 -21.40 15.18 -4.24
C LEU A 26 -22.78 15.34 -4.89
N PRO A 27 -22.83 15.53 -6.21
CA PRO A 27 -24.09 15.52 -6.95
C PRO A 27 -24.73 14.13 -6.90
N ASP A 28 -25.90 14.01 -7.49
CA ASP A 28 -26.52 12.72 -7.78
C ASP A 28 -25.61 11.87 -8.69
N LEU A 29 -25.43 10.62 -8.34
CA LEU A 29 -24.57 9.66 -9.05
C LEU A 29 -25.36 8.56 -9.76
N HIS A 30 -26.67 8.70 -9.92
CA HIS A 30 -27.44 7.75 -10.70
C HIS A 30 -26.89 7.64 -12.12
N GLY A 31 -26.72 6.39 -12.60
CA GLY A 31 -26.09 6.09 -13.89
C GLY A 31 -24.56 5.96 -13.85
N VAL A 32 -23.90 6.34 -12.76
CA VAL A 32 -22.48 6.04 -12.55
C VAL A 32 -22.33 4.59 -12.12
N ARG A 33 -21.55 3.83 -12.86
CA ARG A 33 -21.14 2.46 -12.55
C ARG A 33 -19.65 2.49 -12.24
N LEU A 34 -19.29 2.46 -10.95
CA LEU A 34 -17.92 2.63 -10.49
C LEU A 34 -17.32 1.28 -10.11
N ALA A 35 -16.29 0.83 -10.83
CA ALA A 35 -15.47 -0.30 -10.39
C ALA A 35 -14.31 0.23 -9.53
N CYS A 36 -14.21 -0.30 -8.33
CA CYS A 36 -13.22 0.10 -7.34
C CYS A 36 -12.22 -1.04 -7.12
N ASN A 37 -10.94 -0.79 -7.43
CA ASN A 37 -9.80 -1.64 -7.05
C ASN A 37 -9.00 -0.95 -5.95
N MET A 38 -9.34 -1.22 -4.69
CA MET A 38 -8.81 -0.47 -3.55
C MET A 38 -8.66 -1.34 -2.30
N HIS A 39 -8.04 -0.80 -1.25
CA HIS A 39 -8.10 -1.45 0.06
C HIS A 39 -9.55 -1.47 0.58
N LEU A 40 -9.98 -2.61 1.10
CA LEU A 40 -11.34 -2.80 1.63
C LEU A 40 -11.27 -2.97 3.15
N ASP A 41 -10.92 -1.89 3.81
CA ASP A 41 -10.82 -1.80 5.27
C ASP A 41 -11.93 -0.90 5.85
N LEU A 42 -12.01 -0.88 7.18
CA LEU A 42 -13.03 -0.13 7.92
C LEU A 42 -13.07 1.36 7.56
N LYS A 43 -11.93 1.97 7.20
CA LYS A 43 -11.85 3.40 6.85
C LYS A 43 -12.44 3.70 5.48
N MET A 44 -12.51 2.72 4.60
CA MET A 44 -13.11 2.87 3.27
C MET A 44 -14.65 2.74 3.30
N ALA A 45 -15.19 2.09 4.31
CA ALA A 45 -16.64 1.88 4.45
C ALA A 45 -17.48 3.18 4.37
N PRO A 46 -17.12 4.28 5.08
CA PRO A 46 -17.88 5.55 4.99
C PRO A 46 -17.89 6.17 3.59
N LEU A 47 -16.78 6.05 2.85
CA LEU A 47 -16.69 6.57 1.49
C LEU A 47 -17.59 5.77 0.55
N VAL A 48 -17.42 4.45 0.51
CA VAL A 48 -18.16 3.57 -0.41
C VAL A 48 -19.66 3.61 -0.12
N ALA A 49 -20.04 3.54 1.16
CA ALA A 49 -21.44 3.65 1.57
C ALA A 49 -22.06 4.96 1.11
N GLY A 50 -21.36 6.06 1.29
CA GLY A 50 -21.86 7.35 0.87
C GLY A 50 -21.99 7.50 -0.66
N LEU A 51 -21.13 6.89 -1.45
CA LEU A 51 -21.27 6.85 -2.91
C LEU A 51 -22.51 6.03 -3.32
N LEU A 52 -22.77 4.90 -2.64
CA LEU A 52 -24.01 4.11 -2.82
C LEU A 52 -25.24 4.94 -2.48
N ASP A 53 -25.22 5.66 -1.36
CA ASP A 53 -26.32 6.54 -0.91
C ASP A 53 -26.59 7.69 -1.91
N LYS A 54 -25.58 8.08 -2.71
CA LYS A 54 -25.71 9.04 -3.83
C LYS A 54 -26.20 8.41 -5.14
N GLY A 55 -26.50 7.13 -5.16
CA GLY A 55 -27.05 6.43 -6.32
C GLY A 55 -26.02 5.79 -7.26
N ALA A 56 -24.73 5.79 -6.91
CA ALA A 56 -23.75 5.07 -7.70
C ALA A 56 -23.96 3.55 -7.59
N ALA A 57 -23.89 2.83 -8.70
CA ALA A 57 -23.70 1.40 -8.68
C ALA A 57 -22.21 1.09 -8.50
N ILE A 58 -21.85 0.21 -7.58
CA ILE A 58 -20.45 -0.06 -7.23
C ILE A 58 -20.12 -1.53 -7.34
N PHE A 59 -18.98 -1.83 -7.99
CA PHE A 59 -18.34 -3.15 -7.97
C PHE A 59 -17.00 -3.03 -7.25
N LEU A 60 -16.79 -3.88 -6.24
CA LEU A 60 -15.58 -3.88 -5.41
C LEU A 60 -14.67 -5.05 -5.79
N THR A 61 -13.42 -4.74 -6.04
CA THR A 61 -12.30 -5.67 -6.02
C THR A 61 -11.18 -5.07 -5.16
N THR A 62 -10.08 -5.77 -4.95
CA THR A 62 -9.03 -5.31 -4.06
C THR A 62 -7.69 -5.18 -4.76
N CYS A 63 -6.97 -4.10 -4.46
CA CYS A 63 -5.59 -3.92 -4.88
C CYS A 63 -4.59 -4.79 -4.08
N ASN A 64 -5.01 -5.28 -2.91
CA ASN A 64 -4.20 -6.16 -2.08
C ASN A 64 -5.08 -7.07 -1.21
N PRO A 65 -5.16 -8.39 -1.53
CA PRO A 65 -5.99 -9.33 -0.78
C PRO A 65 -5.67 -9.42 0.72
N THR A 66 -4.41 -9.21 1.13
CA THR A 66 -4.03 -9.32 2.54
C THR A 66 -4.62 -8.21 3.43
N THR A 67 -5.10 -7.12 2.82
CA THR A 67 -5.67 -5.97 3.53
C THR A 67 -7.19 -5.98 3.62
N VAL A 68 -7.85 -6.95 2.99
CA VAL A 68 -9.31 -7.03 2.98
C VAL A 68 -9.84 -7.41 4.35
N GLN A 69 -10.85 -6.68 4.80
CA GLN A 69 -11.69 -7.03 5.95
C GLN A 69 -13.03 -7.58 5.43
N ASN A 70 -13.23 -8.89 5.56
CA ASN A 70 -14.40 -9.57 5.00
C ASN A 70 -15.73 -9.03 5.53
N ASP A 71 -15.77 -8.59 6.79
CA ASP A 71 -16.96 -7.99 7.39
C ASP A 71 -17.32 -6.64 6.73
N VAL A 72 -16.31 -5.85 6.31
CA VAL A 72 -16.53 -4.61 5.55
C VAL A 72 -17.13 -4.92 4.19
N VAL A 73 -16.58 -5.92 3.47
CA VAL A 73 -17.12 -6.34 2.17
C VAL A 73 -18.57 -6.79 2.30
N ALA A 74 -18.85 -7.70 3.23
CA ALA A 74 -20.19 -8.22 3.46
C ALA A 74 -21.19 -7.12 3.88
N TRP A 75 -20.74 -6.12 4.66
CA TRP A 75 -21.59 -5.00 5.02
C TRP A 75 -21.91 -4.10 3.82
N LEU A 76 -20.93 -3.83 2.94
CA LEU A 76 -21.14 -3.04 1.72
C LEU A 76 -22.04 -3.77 0.72
N GLU A 77 -21.94 -5.09 0.61
CA GLU A 77 -22.85 -5.91 -0.21
C GLU A 77 -24.29 -5.83 0.29
N ARG A 78 -24.51 -5.90 1.60
CA ARG A 78 -25.85 -5.68 2.19
C ARG A 78 -26.44 -4.30 1.88
N ARG A 79 -25.59 -3.32 1.57
CA ARG A 79 -25.99 -1.96 1.14
C ARG A 79 -26.13 -1.80 -0.37
N GLY A 80 -25.94 -2.87 -1.14
CA GLY A 80 -26.16 -2.90 -2.58
C GLY A 80 -24.89 -2.81 -3.44
N ALA A 81 -23.69 -2.83 -2.86
CA ALA A 81 -22.48 -3.05 -3.66
C ALA A 81 -22.45 -4.47 -4.20
N GLN A 82 -21.83 -4.67 -5.36
CA GLN A 82 -21.36 -5.97 -5.79
C GLN A 82 -19.89 -6.12 -5.46
N ALA A 83 -19.44 -7.31 -5.08
CA ALA A 83 -18.04 -7.55 -4.74
C ALA A 83 -17.53 -8.87 -5.27
N TYR A 84 -16.25 -8.91 -5.59
CA TYR A 84 -15.47 -10.13 -5.74
C TYR A 84 -14.12 -9.88 -5.08
N ALA A 85 -14.12 -9.87 -3.77
CA ALA A 85 -12.95 -9.58 -2.94
C ALA A 85 -13.09 -10.21 -1.55
N TRP A 86 -12.08 -10.92 -1.11
CA TRP A 86 -11.97 -11.47 0.25
C TRP A 86 -10.50 -11.52 0.68
N ARG A 87 -10.29 -11.69 1.97
CA ARG A 87 -8.95 -11.78 2.53
C ARG A 87 -8.25 -13.03 2.04
N ASP A 88 -6.97 -12.87 1.70
CA ASP A 88 -6.07 -13.95 1.28
C ASP A 88 -6.51 -14.69 0.01
N MET A 89 -7.15 -13.97 -0.94
CA MET A 89 -7.38 -14.50 -2.29
C MET A 89 -6.07 -15.02 -2.89
N ASN A 90 -6.12 -16.18 -3.53
CA ASN A 90 -4.98 -16.65 -4.31
C ASN A 90 -4.79 -15.81 -5.59
N ALA A 91 -3.64 -15.97 -6.26
CA ALA A 91 -3.31 -15.17 -7.43
C ALA A 91 -4.31 -15.32 -8.60
N GLY A 92 -4.90 -16.53 -8.77
CA GLY A 92 -5.90 -16.80 -9.79
C GLY A 92 -7.22 -16.08 -9.50
N GLU A 93 -7.73 -16.19 -8.28
CA GLU A 93 -8.94 -15.52 -7.80
C GLU A 93 -8.80 -14.00 -7.89
N TRP A 94 -7.64 -13.49 -7.46
CA TRP A 94 -7.35 -12.05 -7.53
C TRP A 94 -7.32 -11.56 -8.98
N SER A 95 -6.65 -12.28 -9.89
CA SER A 95 -6.66 -11.97 -11.31
C SER A 95 -8.07 -12.02 -11.91
N GLU A 96 -8.88 -13.03 -11.55
CA GLU A 96 -10.28 -13.17 -11.99
C GLU A 96 -11.14 -11.98 -11.52
N SER A 97 -10.86 -11.41 -10.35
CA SER A 97 -11.62 -10.28 -9.83
C SER A 97 -11.62 -9.07 -10.78
N PHE A 98 -10.50 -8.84 -11.47
CA PHE A 98 -10.38 -7.76 -12.44
C PHE A 98 -11.22 -8.04 -13.70
N ASP A 99 -11.22 -9.29 -14.17
CA ASP A 99 -12.05 -9.69 -15.32
C ASP A 99 -13.54 -9.54 -15.00
N ARG A 100 -13.96 -9.92 -13.80
CA ARG A 100 -15.35 -9.75 -13.34
C ARG A 100 -15.73 -8.29 -13.20
N ALA A 101 -14.84 -7.46 -12.65
CA ALA A 101 -15.05 -6.01 -12.53
C ALA A 101 -15.25 -5.35 -13.91
N LEU A 102 -14.47 -5.73 -14.92
CA LEU A 102 -14.60 -5.22 -16.27
C LEU A 102 -15.81 -5.79 -17.02
N ALA A 103 -16.12 -7.10 -16.82
CA ALA A 103 -17.31 -7.74 -17.37
C ALA A 103 -18.62 -7.13 -16.85
N TRP A 104 -18.60 -6.58 -15.62
CA TRP A 104 -19.72 -5.84 -15.05
C TRP A 104 -20.01 -4.51 -15.80
N ARG A 105 -19.15 -4.13 -16.76
CA ARG A 105 -19.27 -2.94 -17.63
C ARG A 105 -19.36 -1.63 -16.85
N PRO A 106 -18.32 -1.29 -16.07
CA PRO A 106 -18.26 0.00 -15.39
C PRO A 106 -18.22 1.17 -16.40
N THR A 107 -18.64 2.35 -15.94
CA THR A 107 -18.46 3.62 -16.64
C THR A 107 -17.25 4.40 -16.11
N HIS A 108 -16.86 4.14 -14.87
CA HIS A 108 -15.75 4.80 -14.21
C HIS A 108 -14.89 3.78 -13.43
N LEU A 109 -13.61 4.08 -13.30
CA LEU A 109 -12.66 3.28 -12.51
C LEU A 109 -12.08 4.11 -11.37
N CYS A 110 -11.91 3.48 -10.19
CA CYS A 110 -11.18 4.04 -9.07
C CYS A 110 -10.17 2.99 -8.61
N GLU A 111 -8.88 3.28 -8.80
CA GLU A 111 -7.84 2.27 -8.70
C GLU A 111 -6.68 2.67 -7.79
N MET A 112 -6.04 1.64 -7.24
CA MET A 112 -4.74 1.68 -6.58
C MET A 112 -3.86 0.59 -7.21
N GLY A 113 -2.97 0.98 -8.17
CA GLY A 113 -2.07 0.08 -8.86
C GLY A 113 -2.33 -0.13 -10.35
N ALA A 114 -3.35 0.53 -10.93
CA ALA A 114 -3.70 0.52 -12.35
C ALA A 114 -3.96 -0.87 -12.96
N ASP A 115 -4.46 -1.83 -12.16
CA ASP A 115 -4.67 -3.21 -12.61
C ASP A 115 -5.84 -3.31 -13.60
N LEU A 116 -6.98 -2.66 -13.31
CA LEU A 116 -8.15 -2.64 -14.21
C LEU A 116 -7.84 -1.90 -15.50
N THR A 117 -7.19 -0.74 -15.41
CA THR A 117 -6.78 0.05 -16.58
C THR A 117 -5.82 -0.74 -17.47
N THR A 118 -4.80 -1.37 -16.90
CA THR A 118 -3.85 -2.19 -17.65
C THR A 118 -4.55 -3.37 -18.34
N ARG A 119 -5.42 -4.07 -17.61
CA ARG A 119 -6.21 -5.20 -18.12
C ARG A 119 -7.13 -4.75 -19.26
N LEU A 120 -7.80 -3.61 -19.10
CA LEU A 120 -8.69 -3.05 -20.11
C LEU A 120 -7.96 -2.70 -21.41
N HIS A 121 -6.74 -2.16 -21.33
CA HIS A 121 -5.95 -1.82 -22.53
C HIS A 121 -5.48 -3.04 -23.30
N GLN A 122 -5.39 -4.20 -22.66
CA GLN A 122 -5.12 -5.48 -23.31
C GLN A 122 -6.37 -6.11 -23.96
N SER A 123 -7.56 -5.59 -23.67
CA SER A 123 -8.84 -6.12 -24.17
C SER A 123 -9.45 -5.17 -25.22
N PRO A 124 -9.51 -5.58 -26.51
CA PRO A 124 -10.10 -4.73 -27.55
C PRO A 124 -11.59 -4.46 -27.37
N ASN A 125 -12.30 -5.39 -26.74
CA ASN A 125 -13.77 -5.38 -26.58
C ASN A 125 -14.21 -5.01 -25.14
N GLY A 126 -13.33 -4.36 -24.38
CA GLY A 126 -13.63 -3.94 -23.01
C GLY A 126 -14.74 -2.87 -22.93
N PRO A 127 -15.24 -2.58 -21.73
CA PRO A 127 -16.22 -1.53 -21.50
C PRO A 127 -15.66 -0.16 -21.90
N GLN A 128 -16.57 0.73 -22.34
CA GLN A 128 -16.21 2.12 -22.60
C GLN A 128 -16.20 2.87 -21.27
N ILE A 129 -15.02 3.30 -20.84
CA ILE A 129 -14.82 4.08 -19.61
C ILE A 129 -14.88 5.56 -19.94
N VAL A 130 -15.60 6.33 -19.13
CA VAL A 130 -15.73 7.79 -19.23
C VAL A 130 -14.52 8.46 -18.57
N ALA A 131 -14.15 8.01 -17.37
CA ALA A 131 -13.00 8.51 -16.63
C ALA A 131 -12.49 7.49 -15.61
N GLY A 132 -11.24 7.63 -15.23
CA GLY A 132 -10.59 6.85 -14.18
C GLY A 132 -9.88 7.75 -13.16
N LEU A 133 -9.60 7.16 -12.01
CA LEU A 133 -8.75 7.74 -10.98
C LEU A 133 -7.71 6.70 -10.59
N GLU A 134 -6.43 7.08 -10.59
CA GLU A 134 -5.34 6.28 -10.03
C GLU A 134 -4.74 6.99 -8.82
N ALA A 135 -4.64 6.27 -7.71
CA ALA A 135 -4.27 6.85 -6.42
C ALA A 135 -2.82 6.58 -6.00
N THR A 136 -2.03 5.83 -6.79
CA THR A 136 -0.69 5.40 -6.38
C THR A 136 0.39 5.75 -7.39
N GLY A 137 1.57 6.14 -6.91
CA GLY A 137 2.72 6.40 -7.77
C GLY A 137 3.18 5.17 -8.55
N SER A 138 3.01 3.97 -8.00
CA SER A 138 3.29 2.70 -8.70
C SER A 138 2.31 2.46 -9.86
N GLY A 139 1.01 2.76 -9.66
CA GLY A 139 0.02 2.68 -10.71
C GLY A 139 0.30 3.70 -11.82
N ILE A 140 0.60 4.94 -11.48
CA ILE A 140 1.01 5.97 -12.46
C ILE A 140 2.26 5.53 -13.22
N SER A 141 3.25 4.96 -12.54
CA SER A 141 4.47 4.44 -13.19
C SER A 141 4.16 3.29 -14.16
N ARG A 142 3.20 2.42 -13.85
CA ARG A 142 2.76 1.36 -14.78
C ARG A 142 2.04 1.89 -16.01
N LEU A 143 1.42 3.08 -15.89
CA LEU A 143 0.74 3.74 -17.02
C LEU A 143 1.71 4.54 -17.90
N ASN A 144 2.97 4.73 -17.49
CA ASN A 144 3.99 5.35 -18.31
C ASN A 144 4.20 4.52 -19.58
N GLY A 145 4.04 5.17 -20.76
CA GLY A 145 4.10 4.50 -22.06
C GLY A 145 2.79 3.84 -22.52
N VAL A 146 1.75 3.85 -21.69
CA VAL A 146 0.39 3.50 -22.11
C VAL A 146 -0.34 4.77 -22.50
N ALA A 147 -0.91 4.83 -23.71
CA ALA A 147 -1.82 5.92 -24.11
C ALA A 147 -3.23 5.61 -23.58
N PRO A 148 -3.70 6.24 -22.49
CA PRO A 148 -5.00 5.95 -21.93
C PRO A 148 -6.12 6.24 -22.93
N ARG A 149 -7.12 5.36 -23.02
CA ARG A 149 -8.29 5.54 -23.91
C ARG A 149 -9.33 6.50 -23.34
N TYR A 150 -9.14 6.97 -22.10
CA TYR A 150 -10.02 7.86 -21.35
C TYR A 150 -9.20 8.70 -20.38
N PRO A 151 -9.70 9.83 -19.89
CA PRO A 151 -9.00 10.63 -18.89
C PRO A 151 -8.78 9.86 -17.60
N ILE A 152 -7.55 9.88 -17.08
CA ILE A 152 -7.21 9.32 -15.78
C ILE A 152 -6.75 10.46 -14.87
N PHE A 153 -7.43 10.64 -13.76
CA PHE A 153 -7.05 11.59 -12.73
C PHE A 153 -5.93 10.99 -11.87
N ASN A 154 -4.76 11.63 -11.92
CA ASN A 154 -3.63 11.25 -11.09
C ASN A 154 -3.80 11.85 -9.70
N TRP A 155 -4.22 11.04 -8.74
CA TRP A 155 -4.36 11.48 -7.36
C TRP A 155 -3.02 11.48 -6.61
N ASP A 156 -2.04 10.67 -7.02
CA ASP A 156 -0.75 10.59 -6.34
C ASP A 156 0.00 11.94 -6.34
N ASP A 157 -0.16 12.73 -7.40
CA ASP A 157 0.47 14.06 -7.52
C ASP A 157 -0.25 15.17 -6.73
N LEU A 158 -1.36 14.88 -6.05
CA LEU A 158 -1.98 15.89 -5.20
C LEU A 158 -1.07 16.25 -4.02
N PRO A 159 -0.87 17.55 -3.72
CA PRO A 159 -0.01 17.98 -2.60
C PRO A 159 -0.36 17.33 -1.26
N VAL A 160 -1.65 17.03 -1.02
CA VAL A 160 -2.09 16.33 0.19
C VAL A 160 -1.66 14.86 0.18
N LYS A 161 -1.71 14.19 -0.98
CA LYS A 161 -1.30 12.78 -1.10
C LYS A 161 0.22 12.65 -1.08
N GLU A 162 0.89 13.39 -1.94
CA GLU A 162 2.35 13.35 -2.07
C GLU A 162 3.05 13.97 -0.86
N GLY A 163 2.77 15.25 -0.58
CA GLY A 163 3.50 16.03 0.41
C GLY A 163 3.14 15.73 1.86
N LEU A 164 1.95 15.21 2.14
CA LEU A 164 1.53 14.89 3.51
C LEU A 164 1.41 13.37 3.73
N HIS A 165 0.61 12.68 2.94
CA HIS A 165 0.36 11.26 3.17
C HIS A 165 1.63 10.43 2.93
N ASN A 166 2.20 10.47 1.72
CA ASN A 166 3.38 9.67 1.38
C ASN A 166 4.58 10.06 2.25
N ARG A 167 4.78 11.36 2.47
CA ARG A 167 5.94 11.86 3.22
C ARG A 167 5.86 11.66 4.74
N HIS A 168 4.68 11.77 5.35
CA HIS A 168 4.58 11.77 6.81
C HIS A 168 3.80 10.57 7.35
N MET A 169 2.68 10.19 6.72
CA MET A 169 1.78 9.20 7.31
C MET A 169 2.24 7.77 7.08
N VAL A 170 2.83 7.46 5.92
CA VAL A 170 3.25 6.09 5.58
C VAL A 170 4.30 5.59 6.56
N GLY A 171 5.35 6.37 6.83
CA GLY A 171 6.39 5.99 7.78
C GLY A 171 5.86 5.81 9.22
N LEU A 172 4.98 6.72 9.67
CA LEU A 172 4.35 6.61 10.99
C LEU A 172 3.54 5.32 11.13
N THR A 173 2.71 5.00 10.13
CA THR A 173 1.87 3.80 10.18
C THR A 173 2.67 2.51 10.02
N ALA A 174 3.74 2.51 9.23
CA ALA A 174 4.64 1.37 9.11
C ALA A 174 5.29 1.02 10.46
N TRP A 175 5.84 2.00 11.17
CA TRP A 175 6.41 1.77 12.49
C TRP A 175 5.36 1.41 13.54
N HIS A 176 4.18 2.01 13.50
CA HIS A 176 3.09 1.62 14.37
C HIS A 176 2.72 0.14 14.19
N THR A 177 2.61 -0.32 12.95
CA THR A 177 2.36 -1.73 12.64
C THR A 177 3.51 -2.62 13.14
N PHE A 178 4.76 -2.21 12.93
CA PHE A 178 5.92 -2.93 13.45
C PHE A 178 5.83 -3.13 14.97
N PHE A 179 5.52 -2.07 15.73
CA PHE A 179 5.40 -2.15 17.19
C PHE A 179 4.25 -3.05 17.64
N GLN A 180 3.11 -2.96 16.96
CA GLN A 180 1.95 -3.80 17.28
C GLN A 180 2.19 -5.27 16.95
N THR A 181 2.90 -5.56 15.86
CA THR A 181 3.15 -6.93 15.40
C THR A 181 4.26 -7.59 16.20
N THR A 182 5.35 -6.88 16.46
CA THR A 182 6.55 -7.48 17.09
C THR A 182 6.62 -7.27 18.58
N HIS A 183 5.83 -6.35 19.15
CA HIS A 183 5.92 -5.88 20.54
C HIS A 183 7.29 -5.29 20.92
N LEU A 184 8.08 -4.88 19.91
CA LEU A 184 9.39 -4.26 20.07
C LEU A 184 9.32 -2.75 19.90
N THR A 185 10.44 -2.07 20.21
CA THR A 185 10.61 -0.62 20.01
C THR A 185 11.83 -0.36 19.14
N LEU A 186 11.96 0.86 18.61
CA LEU A 186 13.16 1.29 17.85
C LEU A 186 14.22 1.94 18.74
N HIS A 187 13.96 2.08 20.03
CA HIS A 187 14.89 2.77 20.92
C HIS A 187 16.29 2.10 20.86
N GLU A 188 17.31 2.90 20.54
CA GLU A 188 18.71 2.47 20.36
C GLU A 188 18.98 1.49 19.20
N LYS A 189 17.96 1.13 18.40
CA LYS A 189 18.15 0.28 17.21
C LYS A 189 18.79 1.07 16.07
N ARG A 190 19.73 0.44 15.39
CA ARG A 190 20.29 0.94 14.13
C ARG A 190 19.31 0.62 13.01
N VAL A 191 18.66 1.65 12.50
CA VAL A 191 17.62 1.55 11.48
C VAL A 191 18.19 1.97 10.14
N LEU A 192 18.26 1.07 9.18
CA LEU A 192 18.64 1.36 7.81
C LEU A 192 17.37 1.61 6.97
N VAL A 193 17.24 2.81 6.44
CA VAL A 193 16.21 3.14 5.45
C VAL A 193 16.82 3.14 4.06
N ILE A 194 16.32 2.30 3.18
CA ILE A 194 16.79 2.16 1.80
C ILE A 194 15.83 2.91 0.89
N GLY A 195 16.34 3.97 0.23
CA GLY A 195 15.60 4.93 -0.56
C GLY A 195 15.25 6.20 0.23
N TYR A 196 15.46 7.38 -0.40
CA TYR A 196 15.18 8.69 0.20
C TYR A 196 14.20 9.51 -0.65
N GLY A 197 13.25 8.82 -1.30
CA GLY A 197 12.03 9.45 -1.82
C GLY A 197 11.12 9.91 -0.68
N LEU A 198 9.93 10.40 -0.99
CA LEU A 198 9.01 10.94 0.03
C LEU A 198 8.67 9.93 1.13
N VAL A 199 8.42 8.66 0.77
CA VAL A 199 8.15 7.59 1.74
C VAL A 199 9.38 7.32 2.61
N GLY A 200 10.57 7.24 2.02
CA GLY A 200 11.82 7.04 2.76
C GLY A 200 12.12 8.18 3.72
N GLN A 201 11.90 9.44 3.30
CA GLN A 201 12.03 10.63 4.17
C GLN A 201 11.13 10.51 5.41
N GLY A 202 9.87 10.16 5.21
CA GLY A 202 8.92 9.99 6.31
C GLY A 202 9.26 8.81 7.21
N THR A 203 9.70 7.70 6.61
CA THR A 203 10.13 6.49 7.35
C THR A 203 11.35 6.78 8.22
N ALA A 204 12.35 7.48 7.69
CA ALA A 204 13.53 7.89 8.44
C ALA A 204 13.18 8.86 9.58
N ALA A 205 12.38 9.89 9.29
CA ALA A 205 11.96 10.87 10.29
C ALA A 205 11.15 10.23 11.44
N ALA A 206 10.22 9.33 11.13
CA ALA A 206 9.43 8.63 12.12
C ALA A 206 10.31 7.66 12.95
N ALA A 207 11.23 6.91 12.32
CA ALA A 207 12.15 6.04 13.05
C ALA A 207 12.99 6.81 14.09
N ARG A 208 13.53 7.99 13.70
CA ARG A 208 14.26 8.87 14.63
C ARG A 208 13.38 9.38 15.76
N ALA A 209 12.14 9.74 15.47
CA ALA A 209 11.20 10.21 16.49
C ALA A 209 10.86 9.10 17.51
N TYR A 210 10.93 7.83 17.11
CA TYR A 210 10.77 6.67 17.98
C TYR A 210 12.08 6.18 18.62
N GLY A 211 13.16 6.99 18.56
CA GLY A 211 14.44 6.73 19.23
C GLY A 211 15.43 5.87 18.45
N GLY A 212 15.15 5.57 17.17
CA GLY A 212 16.07 4.81 16.32
C GLY A 212 17.30 5.64 15.87
N GLN A 213 18.45 4.99 15.77
CA GLN A 213 19.67 5.55 15.14
C GLN A 213 19.59 5.29 13.64
N VAL A 214 19.25 6.31 12.87
CA VAL A 214 18.88 6.14 11.45
C VAL A 214 20.05 6.36 10.52
N MET A 215 20.25 5.39 9.63
CA MET A 215 21.12 5.45 8.45
C MET A 215 20.25 5.44 7.19
N VAL A 216 20.69 6.13 6.14
CA VAL A 216 19.99 6.17 4.85
C VAL A 216 20.92 5.68 3.74
N ALA A 217 20.44 4.72 2.93
CA ALA A 217 21.10 4.32 1.69
C ALA A 217 20.27 4.85 0.50
N GLU A 218 20.92 5.61 -0.40
CA GLU A 218 20.27 6.21 -1.57
C GLU A 218 21.24 6.21 -2.75
N ILE A 219 20.78 5.79 -3.93
CA ILE A 219 21.59 5.72 -5.15
C ILE A 219 21.55 7.00 -5.98
N ASP A 220 20.46 7.78 -5.88
CA ASP A 220 20.34 9.06 -6.56
C ASP A 220 21.24 10.11 -5.84
N PRO A 221 22.24 10.69 -6.53
CA PRO A 221 23.16 11.62 -5.87
C PRO A 221 22.48 12.88 -5.32
N ALA A 222 21.42 13.37 -5.97
CA ALA A 222 20.70 14.56 -5.51
C ALA A 222 19.92 14.26 -4.23
N ARG A 223 19.24 13.11 -4.17
CA ARG A 223 18.52 12.66 -2.96
C ARG A 223 19.48 12.28 -1.83
N ALA A 224 20.60 11.63 -2.14
CA ALA A 224 21.65 11.35 -1.17
C ALA A 224 22.22 12.63 -0.57
N LEU A 225 22.43 13.67 -1.39
CA LEU A 225 22.84 14.98 -0.92
C LEU A 225 21.76 15.64 -0.07
N GLN A 226 20.50 15.57 -0.49
CA GLN A 226 19.37 16.06 0.31
C GLN A 226 19.33 15.37 1.67
N ALA A 227 19.47 14.03 1.73
CA ALA A 227 19.50 13.30 2.98
C ALA A 227 20.58 13.80 3.93
N ARG A 228 21.78 14.12 3.41
CA ARG A 228 22.86 14.73 4.22
C ARG A 228 22.49 16.11 4.76
N TYR A 229 21.87 16.98 3.95
CA TYR A 229 21.42 18.29 4.40
C TYR A 229 20.27 18.20 5.42
N ASP A 230 19.45 17.16 5.34
CA ASP A 230 18.40 16.86 6.33
C ASP A 230 18.98 16.24 7.63
N GLY A 231 20.32 16.07 7.69
CA GLY A 231 21.03 15.60 8.88
C GLY A 231 21.06 14.08 9.07
N TRP A 232 20.93 13.33 7.98
CA TRP A 232 21.05 11.88 8.01
C TRP A 232 22.47 11.41 7.73
N GLN A 233 22.86 10.29 8.34
CA GLN A 233 24.04 9.54 7.96
C GLN A 233 23.72 8.77 6.67
N VAL A 234 24.28 9.25 5.54
CA VAL A 234 24.16 8.54 4.26
C VAL A 234 25.30 7.53 4.15
N VAL A 235 24.94 6.29 3.88
CA VAL A 235 25.83 5.13 3.94
C VAL A 235 25.81 4.33 2.64
N ASP A 236 26.85 3.53 2.43
CA ASP A 236 26.85 2.46 1.43
C ASP A 236 25.96 1.31 1.90
N LEU A 237 25.14 0.79 0.98
CA LEU A 237 24.14 -0.23 1.30
C LEU A 237 24.78 -1.51 1.86
N ALA A 238 25.78 -2.04 1.20
CA ALA A 238 26.38 -3.34 1.56
C ALA A 238 26.99 -3.31 2.97
N SER A 239 27.70 -2.24 3.29
CA SER A 239 28.31 -2.05 4.62
C SER A 239 27.27 -1.79 5.72
N ALA A 240 26.18 -1.13 5.39
CA ALA A 240 25.14 -0.79 6.35
C ALA A 240 24.24 -1.98 6.71
N VAL A 241 23.95 -2.86 5.76
CA VAL A 241 23.14 -4.07 6.00
C VAL A 241 23.75 -4.94 7.10
N ALA A 242 25.07 -5.09 7.12
CA ALA A 242 25.79 -5.87 8.13
C ALA A 242 25.72 -5.28 9.56
N GLN A 243 25.27 -4.04 9.68
CA GLN A 243 25.22 -3.33 10.98
C GLN A 243 23.79 -3.01 11.45
N ALA A 244 22.81 -3.13 10.56
CA ALA A 244 21.43 -2.72 10.85
C ALA A 244 20.72 -3.74 11.75
N ASP A 245 20.01 -3.25 12.76
CA ASP A 245 19.08 -4.05 13.58
C ASP A 245 17.69 -4.12 12.92
N VAL A 246 17.33 -3.08 12.14
CA VAL A 246 16.08 -3.00 11.40
C VAL A 246 16.35 -2.39 10.03
N ILE A 247 15.85 -3.00 8.98
CA ILE A 247 15.96 -2.53 7.59
C ILE A 247 14.57 -2.24 7.05
N ALA A 248 14.34 -1.03 6.53
CA ALA A 248 13.10 -0.62 5.87
C ALA A 248 13.37 -0.22 4.43
N THR A 249 12.78 -0.92 3.44
CA THR A 249 12.90 -0.56 2.03
C THR A 249 11.76 0.36 1.61
N ALA A 250 12.06 1.41 0.85
CA ALA A 250 11.12 2.46 0.41
C ALA A 250 11.49 3.04 -0.96
N THR A 251 11.85 2.19 -1.92
CA THR A 251 12.39 2.61 -3.22
C THR A 251 11.41 2.47 -4.38
N GLY A 252 10.49 1.51 -4.31
CA GLY A 252 9.66 1.09 -5.44
C GLY A 252 10.43 0.35 -6.55
N ALA A 253 11.71 0.04 -6.35
CA ALA A 253 12.57 -0.66 -7.32
C ALA A 253 12.74 -2.13 -6.91
N LYS A 254 12.91 -3.02 -7.91
CA LYS A 254 13.09 -4.45 -7.65
C LYS A 254 14.52 -4.78 -7.23
N ASN A 255 14.68 -5.83 -6.41
CA ASN A 255 15.95 -6.41 -6.00
C ASN A 255 16.92 -5.42 -5.33
N VAL A 256 16.40 -4.46 -4.60
CA VAL A 256 17.22 -3.50 -3.87
C VAL A 256 17.96 -4.19 -2.73
N LEU A 257 17.27 -5.02 -1.98
CA LEU A 257 17.85 -5.90 -0.97
C LEU A 257 17.97 -7.32 -1.54
N SER A 258 19.07 -7.58 -2.25
CA SER A 258 19.35 -8.84 -2.95
C SER A 258 19.78 -9.95 -1.98
N ALA A 259 19.81 -11.21 -2.48
CA ALA A 259 20.34 -12.35 -1.74
C ALA A 259 21.74 -12.09 -1.17
N GLN A 260 22.63 -11.41 -1.93
CA GLN A 260 23.97 -11.07 -1.46
C GLN A 260 23.95 -10.13 -0.25
N HIS A 261 23.05 -9.15 -0.23
CA HIS A 261 22.87 -8.26 0.91
C HIS A 261 22.30 -9.02 2.12
N LEU A 262 21.28 -9.87 1.89
CA LEU A 262 20.65 -10.65 2.94
C LEU A 262 21.65 -11.60 3.64
N GLN A 263 22.57 -12.22 2.87
CA GLN A 263 23.63 -13.07 3.44
C GLN A 263 24.63 -12.33 4.33
N GLN A 264 24.72 -11.01 4.21
CA GLN A 264 25.59 -10.16 5.04
C GLN A 264 24.87 -9.58 6.26
N ALA A 265 23.57 -9.73 6.32
CA ALA A 265 22.76 -9.20 7.42
C ALA A 265 23.12 -9.90 8.75
N GLN A 266 23.09 -9.13 9.83
CA GLN A 266 23.34 -9.70 11.15
C GLN A 266 22.18 -10.59 11.62
N ASP A 267 22.48 -11.52 12.52
CA ASP A 267 21.46 -12.35 13.15
C ASP A 267 20.44 -11.48 13.91
N GLY A 268 19.16 -11.86 13.80
CA GLY A 268 18.04 -11.15 14.43
C GLY A 268 17.65 -9.82 13.77
N VAL A 269 18.16 -9.50 12.57
CA VAL A 269 17.74 -8.32 11.83
C VAL A 269 16.25 -8.41 11.45
N PHE A 270 15.51 -7.31 11.63
CA PHE A 270 14.14 -7.17 11.11
C PHE A 270 14.15 -6.48 9.77
N ILE A 271 13.40 -7.02 8.82
CA ILE A 271 13.29 -6.45 7.47
C ILE A 271 11.83 -6.15 7.16
N LEU A 272 11.56 -4.89 6.77
CA LEU A 272 10.23 -4.42 6.39
C LEU A 272 10.25 -3.85 4.98
N ASN A 273 9.27 -4.21 4.17
CA ASN A 273 8.98 -3.47 2.94
C ASN A 273 7.93 -2.39 3.24
N VAL A 274 8.34 -1.14 3.17
CA VAL A 274 7.46 0.03 3.32
C VAL A 274 7.04 0.56 1.94
N GLY A 275 7.81 0.24 0.91
CA GLY A 275 7.45 0.52 -0.47
C GLY A 275 6.30 -0.35 -0.99
N HIS A 276 5.80 -0.01 -2.16
CA HIS A 276 4.65 -0.71 -2.75
C HIS A 276 5.02 -2.04 -3.42
N VAL A 277 6.25 -2.19 -3.86
CA VAL A 277 6.71 -3.36 -4.63
C VAL A 277 7.35 -4.38 -3.69
N ALA A 278 6.71 -5.54 -3.52
CA ALA A 278 7.21 -6.61 -2.65
C ALA A 278 8.60 -7.09 -3.07
N GLU A 279 8.89 -7.06 -4.35
CA GLU A 279 10.16 -7.45 -4.95
C GLU A 279 11.32 -6.46 -4.71
N GLU A 280 11.14 -5.42 -3.89
CA GLU A 280 12.26 -4.63 -3.34
C GLU A 280 13.23 -5.52 -2.56
N ILE A 281 12.70 -6.56 -1.91
CA ILE A 281 13.43 -7.60 -1.21
C ILE A 281 13.42 -8.86 -2.08
N ASP A 282 14.54 -9.58 -2.12
CA ASP A 282 14.59 -10.88 -2.79
C ASP A 282 13.81 -11.95 -2.01
N VAL A 283 12.49 -11.87 -2.12
CA VAL A 283 11.55 -12.80 -1.49
C VAL A 283 11.73 -14.22 -2.04
N GLY A 284 12.18 -14.37 -3.30
CA GLY A 284 12.46 -15.66 -3.89
C GLY A 284 13.58 -16.38 -3.15
N PHE A 285 14.67 -15.68 -2.87
CA PHE A 285 15.77 -16.20 -2.06
C PHE A 285 15.29 -16.56 -0.64
N LEU A 286 14.59 -15.65 0.03
CA LEU A 286 14.09 -15.91 1.39
C LEU A 286 13.20 -17.17 1.44
N LYS A 287 12.27 -17.33 0.50
CA LYS A 287 11.38 -18.51 0.45
C LYS A 287 12.12 -19.82 0.17
N SER A 288 13.33 -19.78 -0.36
CA SER A 288 14.17 -20.98 -0.56
C SER A 288 14.87 -21.46 0.72
N LEU A 289 14.86 -20.64 1.77
CA LEU A 289 15.50 -20.93 3.05
C LEU A 289 14.55 -21.66 4.00
N PRO A 290 15.06 -22.43 4.97
CA PRO A 290 14.27 -22.88 6.09
C PRO A 290 13.65 -21.69 6.79
N HIS A 291 12.34 -21.75 7.05
CA HIS A 291 11.61 -20.66 7.71
C HIS A 291 10.43 -21.17 8.52
N HIS A 292 10.02 -20.36 9.49
CA HIS A 292 8.82 -20.58 10.28
C HIS A 292 8.17 -19.23 10.64
N GLU A 293 6.94 -19.25 11.07
CA GLU A 293 6.19 -18.06 11.52
C GLU A 293 6.13 -18.05 13.06
N PRO A 294 7.06 -17.33 13.76
CA PRO A 294 7.09 -17.29 15.22
C PRO A 294 5.90 -16.55 15.83
N MET A 295 5.29 -15.65 15.08
CA MET A 295 4.07 -14.92 15.43
C MET A 295 3.35 -14.45 14.15
N PRO A 296 2.06 -14.14 14.21
CA PRO A 296 1.29 -13.73 13.02
C PRO A 296 1.97 -12.60 12.24
N TYR A 297 2.12 -12.79 10.93
CA TYR A 297 2.72 -11.84 9.98
C TYR A 297 4.25 -11.62 10.14
N VAL A 298 4.94 -12.43 10.92
CA VAL A 298 6.40 -12.41 11.06
C VAL A 298 6.96 -13.76 10.62
N ASN A 299 7.77 -13.76 9.56
CA ASN A 299 8.47 -14.96 9.10
C ASN A 299 9.93 -14.87 9.51
N ALA A 300 10.43 -15.88 10.22
CA ALA A 300 11.84 -16.04 10.54
C ALA A 300 12.51 -16.98 9.54
N TYR A 301 13.61 -16.53 8.95
CA TYR A 301 14.38 -17.27 7.94
C TYR A 301 15.75 -17.60 8.50
N GLN A 302 16.22 -18.82 8.27
CA GLN A 302 17.54 -19.26 8.70
C GLN A 302 18.53 -19.19 7.52
N LEU A 303 19.49 -18.27 7.62
CA LEU A 303 20.48 -18.02 6.56
C LEU A 303 21.68 -18.97 6.59
N ASN A 304 22.08 -19.46 7.77
CA ASN A 304 23.19 -20.38 7.97
C ASN A 304 22.79 -21.48 8.95
N GLU A 305 23.41 -22.67 8.83
CA GLU A 305 23.26 -23.76 9.80
C GLU A 305 23.82 -23.43 11.17
#